data_d2eb2ec112e1e04ec1a5214d355f7ede
#
_entry.id   d2eb2ec112e1e04ec1a5214d355f7ede
#
_cell.length_a   1.000
_cell.length_b   1.000
_cell.length_c   1.000
_cell.angle_alpha   90.00
_cell.angle_beta   90.00
_cell.angle_gamma   90.00
#
_symmetry.space_group_name_H-M   'P 1'
#
loop_
_entity.id
_entity.type
_entity.pdbx_description
1 polymer ?
#
loop_
_entity_poly.entity_id
_entity_poly.type
_entity_poly.pdbx_seq_one_letter_code
_entity_poly.pdbx_strand_id
1 'polypeptide(L)'
;MNLWRHLRDVLAYLAPEPTLIAPRKHISLIFALLFVAAIAGAVVLTPSRSSKPDVLEALRQRVSTRAQVDLFDDFSQGLDAWRSGDKLASTWSYDKNGFVNPGSLSLFEPSLYLTNYNLDALVQIQAKGLGIVFRAPSTRTYQAVRLVVEGSGPMPSLAIDRYTMISGYATPAVRTRYPERFRSDTLYRVHLEVRGDAFALYVQGNLMAYWSDVRLRAGGVGLFCSPGEHARVAWVRVSHNTDSLGKMCSLLSSVL
;
A
#
# COMPACT_ATOMS: atom_id res chain seq x y z
N MET A 1 50.24 14.40 37.75
CA MET A 1 48.81 14.23 37.45
C MET A 1 48.61 13.87 35.97
N ASN A 2 49.15 12.73 35.48
CA ASN A 2 49.06 12.30 34.07
C ASN A 2 49.24 10.78 33.86
N LEU A 3 49.21 9.97 34.91
CA LEU A 3 49.42 8.51 34.78
C LEU A 3 48.12 7.77 34.35
N TRP A 4 46.95 8.33 34.67
CA TRP A 4 45.66 7.71 34.36
C TRP A 4 45.17 7.88 32.91
N ARG A 5 45.71 8.83 32.17
CA ARG A 5 45.42 8.97 30.73
C ARG A 5 46.15 7.95 29.88
N HIS A 6 47.41 7.66 30.21
CA HIS A 6 48.20 6.67 29.46
C HIS A 6 47.73 5.22 29.66
N LEU A 7 47.18 4.88 30.82
CA LEU A 7 46.63 3.54 31.06
C LEU A 7 45.33 3.29 30.29
N ARG A 8 44.54 4.32 30.01
CA ARG A 8 43.31 4.18 29.27
C ARG A 8 43.55 3.96 27.78
N ASP A 9 44.57 4.59 27.23
CA ASP A 9 44.92 4.47 25.80
C ASP A 9 45.59 3.12 25.50
N VAL A 10 46.31 2.53 26.45
CA VAL A 10 46.91 1.20 26.29
C VAL A 10 45.87 0.07 26.42
N LEU A 11 44.86 0.25 27.26
CA LEU A 11 43.76 -0.73 27.40
C LEU A 11 42.79 -0.71 26.20
N ALA A 12 42.67 0.40 25.48
CA ALA A 12 41.90 0.49 24.26
C ALA A 12 42.54 -0.28 23.08
N TYR A 13 43.85 -0.50 23.12
CA TYR A 13 44.60 -1.23 22.09
C TYR A 13 44.60 -2.75 22.28
N LEU A 14 44.17 -3.25 23.44
CA LEU A 14 44.13 -4.68 23.78
C LEU A 14 42.71 -5.26 23.80
N ALA A 15 41.70 -4.49 23.43
CA ALA A 15 40.37 -5.02 23.22
C ALA A 15 40.36 -5.88 21.94
N PRO A 16 40.04 -7.19 21.99
CA PRO A 16 39.91 -7.97 20.78
C PRO A 16 38.75 -7.40 19.96
N GLU A 17 39.01 -7.16 18.67
CA GLU A 17 38.01 -6.82 17.68
C GLU A 17 36.84 -7.78 17.81
N PRO A 18 35.57 -7.29 17.80
CA PRO A 18 34.42 -8.18 17.74
C PRO A 18 34.46 -8.86 16.36
N THR A 19 34.88 -10.12 16.37
CA THR A 19 34.76 -10.99 15.19
C THR A 19 33.28 -11.00 14.75
N LEU A 20 33.01 -10.35 13.63
CA LEU A 20 31.76 -10.39 12.91
C LEU A 20 31.46 -11.85 12.58
N ILE A 21 30.65 -12.50 13.41
CA ILE A 21 30.03 -13.79 13.08
C ILE A 21 28.95 -13.52 12.01
N ALA A 22 29.31 -13.64 10.75
CA ALA A 22 28.40 -13.92 9.66
C ALA A 22 28.26 -15.46 9.55
N PRO A 23 27.17 -16.01 9.05
CA PRO A 23 25.91 -15.46 8.56
C PRO A 23 24.67 -16.14 9.13
N ARG A 24 23.78 -15.37 9.69
CA ARG A 24 22.43 -15.79 10.09
C ARG A 24 21.53 -16.31 8.96
N LYS A 25 21.96 -16.25 7.71
CA LYS A 25 21.17 -16.68 6.55
C LYS A 25 20.93 -18.20 6.48
N HIS A 26 21.86 -19.02 6.94
CA HIS A 26 21.74 -20.49 6.90
C HIS A 26 20.88 -21.05 8.05
N ILE A 27 20.88 -20.40 9.20
CA ILE A 27 20.07 -20.82 10.36
C ILE A 27 18.57 -20.65 10.05
N SER A 28 18.18 -19.56 9.39
CA SER A 28 16.79 -19.31 8.99
C SER A 28 16.30 -20.35 7.96
N LEU A 29 17.16 -20.78 7.06
CA LEU A 29 16.84 -21.79 6.04
C LEU A 29 16.69 -23.18 6.66
N ILE A 30 17.51 -23.53 7.64
CA ILE A 30 17.45 -24.82 8.37
C ILE A 30 16.16 -24.88 9.21
N PHE A 31 15.79 -23.80 9.90
CA PHE A 31 14.52 -23.76 10.65
C PHE A 31 13.30 -23.82 9.72
N ALA A 32 13.34 -23.17 8.55
CA ALA A 32 12.28 -23.27 7.55
C ALA A 32 12.16 -24.69 6.99
N LEU A 33 13.28 -25.35 6.70
CA LEU A 33 13.32 -26.75 6.23
C LEU A 33 12.84 -27.74 7.31
N LEU A 34 13.23 -27.55 8.57
CA LEU A 34 12.78 -28.38 9.68
C LEU A 34 11.28 -28.19 9.96
N PHE A 35 10.77 -26.98 9.81
CA PHE A 35 9.34 -26.69 9.96
C PHE A 35 8.51 -27.33 8.82
N VAL A 36 8.99 -27.27 7.59
CA VAL A 36 8.36 -27.93 6.44
C VAL A 36 8.42 -29.46 6.59
N ALA A 37 9.53 -30.01 7.05
CA ALA A 37 9.69 -31.45 7.30
C ALA A 37 8.78 -31.93 8.48
N ALA A 38 8.59 -31.11 9.51
CA ALA A 38 7.68 -31.42 10.60
C ALA A 38 6.20 -31.43 10.18
N ILE A 39 5.81 -30.51 9.28
CA ILE A 39 4.46 -30.47 8.69
C ILE A 39 4.26 -31.66 7.76
N ALA A 40 5.23 -31.99 6.89
CA ALA A 40 5.16 -33.15 6.00
C ALA A 40 5.13 -34.47 6.77
N GLY A 41 5.90 -34.60 7.85
CA GLY A 41 5.90 -35.78 8.74
C GLY A 41 4.58 -35.98 9.49
N ALA A 42 3.94 -34.89 9.91
CA ALA A 42 2.64 -34.97 10.59
C ALA A 42 1.50 -35.40 9.66
N VAL A 43 1.60 -35.11 8.35
CA VAL A 43 0.60 -35.51 7.34
C VAL A 43 0.72 -37.00 6.98
N VAL A 44 1.93 -37.57 7.02
CA VAL A 44 2.17 -38.98 6.64
C VAL A 44 1.84 -39.97 7.77
N LEU A 45 1.80 -39.54 9.04
CA LEU A 45 1.63 -40.41 10.20
C LEU A 45 0.19 -40.53 10.72
N THR A 46 -0.81 -39.91 10.08
CA THR A 46 -2.21 -40.08 10.49
C THR A 46 -2.93 -41.10 9.60
N PRO A 47 -3.35 -42.27 10.14
CA PRO A 47 -4.17 -43.18 9.39
C PRO A 47 -5.54 -42.58 9.10
N SER A 48 -5.89 -42.56 7.83
CA SER A 48 -7.15 -42.08 7.30
C SER A 48 -8.38 -42.70 7.98
N ARG A 49 -9.18 -41.86 8.64
CA ARG A 49 -10.64 -41.98 8.62
C ARG A 49 -11.29 -40.71 9.17
N SER A 50 -12.22 -40.20 8.39
CA SER A 50 -13.12 -39.09 8.70
C SER A 50 -12.69 -37.73 8.16
N SER A 51 -13.35 -37.35 7.07
CA SER A 51 -13.73 -35.98 6.65
C SER A 51 -13.13 -34.83 7.47
N LYS A 52 -11.91 -34.45 7.23
CA LYS A 52 -11.37 -33.15 7.60
C LYS A 52 -10.66 -32.51 6.40
N PRO A 53 -11.39 -32.05 5.38
CA PRO A 53 -10.83 -31.11 4.41
C PRO A 53 -10.42 -29.79 5.07
N ASP A 54 -10.92 -29.53 6.31
CA ASP A 54 -10.87 -28.25 6.99
C ASP A 54 -9.50 -27.77 7.46
N VAL A 55 -8.60 -28.63 7.90
CA VAL A 55 -7.35 -28.17 8.54
C VAL A 55 -6.34 -27.67 7.50
N LEU A 56 -6.18 -28.39 6.40
CA LEU A 56 -5.25 -28.00 5.33
C LEU A 56 -5.76 -26.75 4.61
N GLU A 57 -7.05 -26.69 4.33
CA GLU A 57 -7.68 -25.53 3.71
C GLU A 57 -7.65 -24.30 4.63
N ALA A 58 -7.92 -24.49 5.92
CA ALA A 58 -7.80 -23.44 6.93
C ALA A 58 -6.35 -22.95 7.07
N LEU A 59 -5.36 -23.85 6.99
CA LEU A 59 -3.95 -23.47 6.99
C LEU A 59 -3.59 -22.71 5.71
N ARG A 60 -3.98 -23.22 4.56
CA ARG A 60 -3.79 -22.57 3.26
C ARG A 60 -4.38 -21.17 3.24
N GLN A 61 -5.60 -21.01 3.73
CA GLN A 61 -6.28 -19.72 3.84
C GLN A 61 -5.55 -18.76 4.79
N ARG A 62 -5.06 -19.23 5.94
CA ARG A 62 -4.26 -18.42 6.87
C ARG A 62 -2.93 -17.99 6.27
N VAL A 63 -2.24 -18.89 5.56
CA VAL A 63 -0.98 -18.61 4.88
C VAL A 63 -1.22 -17.59 3.76
N SER A 64 -2.22 -17.78 2.92
CA SER A 64 -2.54 -16.87 1.81
C SER A 64 -2.98 -15.48 2.32
N THR A 65 -3.77 -15.41 3.39
CA THR A 65 -4.18 -14.14 4.01
C THR A 65 -2.98 -13.37 4.60
N ARG A 66 -1.95 -14.09 5.06
CA ARG A 66 -0.74 -13.48 5.64
C ARG A 66 0.37 -13.25 4.60
N ALA A 67 0.21 -13.76 3.38
CA ALA A 67 1.17 -13.58 2.30
C ALA A 67 1.39 -12.10 1.98
N GLN A 68 2.62 -11.78 1.58
CA GLN A 68 2.96 -10.43 1.14
C GLN A 68 2.17 -10.06 -0.11
N VAL A 69 1.64 -8.84 -0.11
CA VAL A 69 1.12 -8.15 -1.29
C VAL A 69 2.01 -6.96 -1.58
N ASP A 70 2.47 -6.82 -2.80
CA ASP A 70 3.25 -5.68 -3.27
C ASP A 70 2.96 -5.47 -4.76
N LEU A 71 1.94 -4.67 -5.02
CA LEU A 71 1.47 -4.33 -6.35
C LEU A 71 2.03 -2.95 -6.70
N PHE A 72 2.86 -2.88 -7.73
CA PHE A 72 3.47 -1.64 -8.21
C PHE A 72 3.11 -1.42 -9.66
N ASP A 73 2.69 -0.22 -9.99
CA ASP A 73 2.40 0.19 -11.36
C ASP A 73 2.98 1.59 -11.61
N ASP A 74 3.94 1.68 -12.51
CA ASP A 74 4.52 2.89 -13.04
C ASP A 74 3.95 3.26 -14.42
N PHE A 75 2.91 2.54 -14.84
CA PHE A 75 2.20 2.69 -16.10
C PHE A 75 3.04 2.41 -17.37
N SER A 76 4.26 1.93 -17.22
CA SER A 76 5.15 1.64 -18.37
C SER A 76 4.64 0.49 -19.24
N GLN A 77 3.82 -0.39 -18.67
CA GLN A 77 3.22 -1.55 -19.34
C GLN A 77 1.83 -1.28 -19.91
N GLY A 78 1.37 -0.03 -19.90
CA GLY A 78 0.04 0.34 -20.36
C GLY A 78 -0.98 0.49 -19.23
N LEU A 79 -2.27 0.52 -19.58
CA LEU A 79 -3.38 0.74 -18.64
C LEU A 79 -4.30 -0.48 -18.50
N ASP A 80 -3.86 -1.65 -18.93
CA ASP A 80 -4.70 -2.85 -18.99
C ASP A 80 -5.15 -3.34 -17.61
N ALA A 81 -4.37 -3.02 -16.57
CA ALA A 81 -4.73 -3.31 -15.18
C ALA A 81 -5.77 -2.33 -14.57
N TRP A 82 -6.14 -1.27 -15.31
CA TRP A 82 -7.08 -0.23 -14.83
C TRP A 82 -8.41 -0.33 -15.55
N ARG A 83 -9.48 -0.54 -14.80
CA ARG A 83 -10.83 -0.78 -15.30
C ARG A 83 -11.83 0.23 -14.80
N SER A 84 -12.67 0.73 -15.72
CA SER A 84 -13.85 1.54 -15.42
C SER A 84 -15.10 0.72 -15.69
N GLY A 85 -15.56 -0.07 -14.70
CA GLY A 85 -16.55 -1.11 -14.91
C GLY A 85 -16.01 -2.21 -15.83
N ASP A 86 -16.73 -2.57 -16.88
CA ASP A 86 -16.31 -3.60 -17.85
C ASP A 86 -15.33 -3.07 -18.92
N LYS A 87 -14.98 -1.79 -18.87
CA LYS A 87 -14.15 -1.12 -19.87
C LYS A 87 -12.77 -0.80 -19.30
N LEU A 88 -11.76 -0.74 -20.17
CA LEU A 88 -10.47 -0.18 -19.86
C LEU A 88 -10.57 1.31 -19.51
N ALA A 89 -9.52 1.88 -18.92
CA ALA A 89 -9.42 3.30 -18.57
C ALA A 89 -9.35 4.21 -19.82
N SER A 90 -10.36 4.16 -20.66
CA SER A 90 -10.37 4.76 -22.01
C SER A 90 -10.30 6.28 -22.05
N THR A 91 -10.57 6.96 -20.93
CA THR A 91 -10.46 8.42 -20.80
C THR A 91 -9.14 8.88 -20.23
N TRP A 92 -8.27 7.96 -19.89
CA TRP A 92 -6.94 8.24 -19.37
C TRP A 92 -5.97 8.44 -20.54
N SER A 93 -4.95 9.26 -20.35
CA SER A 93 -3.94 9.54 -21.36
C SER A 93 -2.56 9.65 -20.75
N TYR A 94 -1.54 9.49 -21.58
CA TYR A 94 -0.15 9.75 -21.19
C TYR A 94 0.25 11.18 -21.56
N ASP A 95 1.05 11.80 -20.71
CA ASP A 95 1.76 13.01 -21.08
C ASP A 95 3.07 12.69 -21.82
N LYS A 96 3.74 13.72 -22.34
CA LYS A 96 5.03 13.57 -23.06
C LYS A 96 6.19 13.04 -22.20
N ASN A 97 6.04 13.01 -20.87
CA ASN A 97 7.06 12.55 -19.92
C ASN A 97 6.74 11.14 -19.40
N GLY A 98 5.70 10.48 -19.92
CA GLY A 98 5.28 9.14 -19.50
C GLY A 98 4.42 9.09 -18.24
N PHE A 99 4.02 10.25 -17.69
CA PHE A 99 3.03 10.27 -16.60
C PHE A 99 1.63 9.98 -17.16
N VAL A 100 0.79 9.39 -16.32
CA VAL A 100 -0.61 9.18 -16.66
C VAL A 100 -1.45 10.35 -16.15
N ASN A 101 -2.35 10.84 -17.01
CA ASN A 101 -3.40 11.78 -16.66
C ASN A 101 -4.70 11.00 -16.44
N PRO A 102 -5.15 10.79 -15.18
CA PRO A 102 -6.40 10.12 -14.91
C PRO A 102 -7.59 10.91 -15.49
N GLY A 103 -8.56 10.20 -16.03
CA GLY A 103 -9.85 10.72 -16.45
C GLY A 103 -10.97 10.20 -15.57
N SER A 104 -11.96 9.49 -16.14
CA SER A 104 -13.03 8.83 -15.39
C SER A 104 -12.47 7.83 -14.40
N LEU A 105 -13.21 7.57 -13.31
CA LEU A 105 -12.81 6.60 -12.29
C LEU A 105 -12.48 5.25 -12.91
N SER A 106 -11.26 4.81 -12.65
CA SER A 106 -10.79 3.47 -12.98
C SER A 106 -10.16 2.83 -11.75
N LEU A 107 -10.47 1.55 -11.55
CA LEU A 107 -9.97 0.75 -10.43
C LEU A 107 -8.78 -0.08 -10.89
N PHE A 108 -7.79 -0.22 -10.03
CA PHE A 108 -6.64 -1.10 -10.20
C PHE A 108 -7.07 -2.54 -9.91
N GLU A 109 -7.29 -3.33 -10.94
CA GLU A 109 -7.90 -4.66 -10.88
C GLU A 109 -7.20 -5.63 -9.90
N PRO A 110 -5.85 -5.70 -9.83
CA PRO A 110 -5.16 -6.59 -8.90
C PRO A 110 -5.45 -6.29 -7.42
N SER A 111 -5.97 -5.11 -7.10
CA SER A 111 -6.23 -4.68 -5.72
C SER A 111 -7.64 -4.95 -5.22
N LEU A 112 -8.58 -5.42 -6.07
CA LEU A 112 -10.03 -5.45 -5.80
C LEU A 112 -10.45 -6.26 -4.55
N TYR A 113 -9.65 -7.22 -4.13
CA TYR A 113 -9.98 -8.12 -3.01
C TYR A 113 -9.24 -7.79 -1.71
N LEU A 114 -8.52 -6.68 -1.67
CA LEU A 114 -7.73 -6.31 -0.51
C LEU A 114 -8.61 -5.76 0.62
N THR A 115 -8.20 -6.07 1.85
CA THR A 115 -8.86 -5.58 3.07
C THR A 115 -7.99 -4.58 3.82
N ASN A 116 -6.74 -4.92 4.09
CA ASN A 116 -5.79 -4.06 4.77
C ASN A 116 -4.60 -3.84 3.85
N TYR A 117 -4.21 -2.59 3.66
CA TYR A 117 -3.10 -2.26 2.79
C TYR A 117 -2.61 -0.82 3.02
N ASN A 118 -1.44 -0.52 2.49
CA ASN A 118 -0.95 0.82 2.27
C ASN A 118 -1.07 1.13 0.78
N LEU A 119 -1.54 2.33 0.47
CA LEU A 119 -1.52 2.89 -0.87
C LEU A 119 -0.52 4.05 -0.87
N ASP A 120 0.48 3.96 -1.72
CA ASP A 120 1.42 5.04 -2.02
C ASP A 120 1.21 5.49 -3.47
N ALA A 121 1.23 6.79 -3.72
CA ALA A 121 1.19 7.34 -5.06
C ALA A 121 2.06 8.59 -5.15
N LEU A 122 2.71 8.78 -6.30
CA LEU A 122 3.44 9.99 -6.62
C LEU A 122 2.65 10.78 -7.66
N VAL A 123 2.13 11.92 -7.26
CA VAL A 123 1.15 12.69 -8.04
C VAL A 123 1.55 14.15 -8.15
N GLN A 124 1.13 14.79 -9.24
CA GLN A 124 1.18 16.25 -9.38
C GLN A 124 -0.20 16.75 -9.75
N ILE A 125 -0.72 17.71 -8.99
CA ILE A 125 -2.03 18.30 -9.25
C ILE A 125 -1.82 19.61 -10.00
N GLN A 126 -2.14 19.63 -11.27
CA GLN A 126 -1.92 20.78 -12.15
C GLN A 126 -3.08 21.77 -12.10
N ALA A 127 -4.31 21.27 -11.95
CA ALA A 127 -5.50 22.10 -11.81
C ALA A 127 -6.61 21.38 -11.06
N LYS A 128 -7.28 22.12 -10.18
CA LYS A 128 -8.47 21.78 -9.39
C LYS A 128 -8.35 20.58 -8.48
N GLY A 129 -7.93 19.38 -8.95
CA GLY A 129 -7.81 18.26 -8.03
C GLY A 129 -7.51 16.90 -8.65
N LEU A 130 -7.42 15.91 -7.77
CA LEU A 130 -7.27 14.48 -8.05
C LEU A 130 -8.05 13.68 -7.02
N GLY A 131 -8.84 12.72 -7.46
CA GLY A 131 -9.53 11.76 -6.62
C GLY A 131 -8.76 10.44 -6.51
N ILE A 132 -8.64 9.95 -5.30
CA ILE A 132 -8.13 8.61 -4.96
C ILE A 132 -9.27 7.86 -4.29
N VAL A 133 -9.61 6.69 -4.80
CA VAL A 133 -10.60 5.81 -4.18
C VAL A 133 -9.93 4.59 -3.58
N PHE A 134 -10.54 4.07 -2.54
CA PHE A 134 -10.08 2.88 -1.83
C PHE A 134 -11.29 2.14 -1.24
N ARG A 135 -11.09 0.90 -0.78
CA ARG A 135 -12.23 0.05 -0.38
C ARG A 135 -13.32 0.03 -1.45
N ALA A 136 -12.93 0.00 -2.72
CA ALA A 136 -13.84 0.07 -3.86
C ALA A 136 -14.20 -1.32 -4.38
N PRO A 137 -15.36 -1.90 -4.02
CA PRO A 137 -15.84 -3.11 -4.65
C PRO A 137 -16.35 -2.84 -6.09
N SER A 138 -16.66 -1.60 -6.42
CA SER A 138 -17.07 -1.18 -7.76
C SER A 138 -16.86 0.31 -7.97
N THR A 139 -16.99 0.78 -9.22
CA THR A 139 -16.94 2.21 -9.57
C THR A 139 -18.14 3.02 -9.05
N ARG A 140 -19.14 2.39 -8.44
CA ARG A 140 -20.32 3.04 -7.85
C ARG A 140 -20.36 2.96 -6.32
N THR A 141 -19.44 2.20 -5.72
CA THR A 141 -19.39 1.99 -4.27
C THR A 141 -17.92 2.00 -3.83
N TYR A 142 -17.51 3.01 -3.06
CA TYR A 142 -16.12 3.22 -2.65
C TYR A 142 -16.00 4.26 -1.54
N GLN A 143 -14.87 4.24 -0.85
CA GLN A 143 -14.37 5.37 -0.06
C GLN A 143 -13.52 6.27 -0.97
N ALA A 144 -13.60 7.58 -0.78
CA ALA A 144 -12.80 8.53 -1.55
C ALA A 144 -12.11 9.58 -0.69
N VAL A 145 -10.91 9.94 -1.11
CA VAL A 145 -10.24 11.18 -0.74
C VAL A 145 -9.94 11.95 -2.03
N ARG A 146 -10.28 13.24 -2.04
CA ARG A 146 -9.94 14.15 -3.14
C ARG A 146 -8.97 15.20 -2.65
N LEU A 147 -7.88 15.34 -3.34
CA LEU A 147 -6.92 16.42 -3.20
C LEU A 147 -7.45 17.58 -4.04
N VAL A 148 -7.89 18.68 -3.42
CA VAL A 148 -8.57 19.80 -4.08
C VAL A 148 -7.73 21.05 -3.95
N VAL A 149 -7.40 21.68 -5.06
CA VAL A 149 -6.71 22.96 -5.10
C VAL A 149 -7.71 24.08 -4.94
N GLU A 150 -7.57 24.88 -3.88
CA GLU A 150 -8.42 26.04 -3.57
C GLU A 150 -7.71 27.34 -3.90
N GLY A 151 -8.44 28.25 -4.52
CA GLY A 151 -7.96 29.57 -4.90
C GLY A 151 -7.28 29.64 -6.26
N SER A 152 -7.29 30.82 -6.83
CA SER A 152 -6.63 31.20 -8.08
C SER A 152 -5.53 32.20 -7.76
N GLY A 153 -4.28 31.81 -7.93
CA GLY A 153 -3.15 32.70 -7.66
C GLY A 153 -1.83 31.94 -7.66
N PRO A 154 -0.70 32.64 -7.46
CA PRO A 154 0.62 31.99 -7.49
C PRO A 154 0.87 31.01 -6.34
N MET A 155 0.05 31.05 -5.28
CA MET A 155 0.15 30.16 -4.14
C MET A 155 -1.26 29.71 -3.69
N PRO A 156 -1.89 28.81 -4.43
CA PRO A 156 -3.15 28.21 -4.00
C PRO A 156 -2.96 27.36 -2.74
N SER A 157 -4.03 27.09 -2.03
CA SER A 157 -4.05 26.12 -0.93
C SER A 157 -4.52 24.76 -1.41
N LEU A 158 -4.15 23.71 -0.68
CA LEU A 158 -4.66 22.37 -0.90
C LEU A 158 -5.66 22.03 0.20
N ALA A 159 -6.78 21.44 -0.17
CA ALA A 159 -7.73 20.84 0.74
C ALA A 159 -7.93 19.37 0.40
N ILE A 160 -8.38 18.61 1.37
CA ILE A 160 -8.68 17.19 1.24
C ILE A 160 -10.15 17.00 1.58
N ASP A 161 -10.92 16.57 0.58
CA ASP A 161 -12.30 16.15 0.75
C ASP A 161 -12.36 14.63 0.87
N ARG A 162 -13.01 14.12 1.92
CA ARG A 162 -13.26 12.71 2.11
C ARG A 162 -14.76 12.43 2.16
N TYR A 163 -15.20 11.40 1.47
CA TYR A 163 -16.59 10.96 1.43
C TYR A 163 -16.69 9.48 1.08
N THR A 164 -17.88 8.92 1.25
CA THR A 164 -18.20 7.55 0.81
C THR A 164 -19.25 7.61 -0.29
N MET A 165 -19.04 6.83 -1.33
CA MET A 165 -20.03 6.59 -2.40
C MET A 165 -20.67 5.23 -2.16
N ILE A 166 -21.97 5.16 -2.09
CA ILE A 166 -22.76 3.92 -1.97
C ILE A 166 -23.77 3.87 -3.11
N SER A 167 -23.64 2.89 -3.98
CA SER A 167 -24.53 2.68 -5.14
C SER A 167 -24.72 3.92 -6.02
N GLY A 168 -23.70 4.78 -6.09
CA GLY A 168 -23.70 6.03 -6.86
C GLY A 168 -24.19 7.27 -6.10
N TYR A 169 -24.48 7.15 -4.80
CA TYR A 169 -24.86 8.28 -3.94
C TYR A 169 -23.72 8.64 -2.99
N ALA A 170 -23.27 9.88 -3.04
CA ALA A 170 -22.21 10.38 -2.17
C ALA A 170 -22.76 10.83 -0.82
N THR A 171 -22.04 10.48 0.25
CA THR A 171 -22.27 11.12 1.56
C THR A 171 -21.73 12.56 1.54
N PRO A 172 -22.18 13.44 2.47
CA PRO A 172 -21.57 14.75 2.64
C PRO A 172 -20.04 14.65 2.80
N ALA A 173 -19.33 15.50 2.06
CA ALA A 173 -17.88 15.52 2.12
C ALA A 173 -17.41 16.21 3.41
N VAL A 174 -16.39 15.62 4.05
CA VAL A 174 -15.67 16.22 5.17
C VAL A 174 -14.36 16.79 4.66
N ARG A 175 -14.17 18.12 4.83
CA ARG A 175 -13.01 18.84 4.33
C ARG A 175 -11.98 19.08 5.41
N THR A 176 -10.70 18.83 5.07
CA THR A 176 -9.52 19.19 5.87
C THR A 176 -8.59 20.01 5.00
N ARG A 177 -8.12 21.15 5.50
CA ARG A 177 -7.17 21.99 4.76
C ARG A 177 -5.74 21.55 5.01
N TYR A 178 -4.93 21.58 3.95
CA TYR A 178 -3.49 21.36 4.05
C TYR A 178 -2.82 22.63 4.62
N PRO A 179 -2.02 22.50 5.69
CA PRO A 179 -1.47 23.67 6.39
C PRO A 179 -0.31 24.33 5.64
N GLU A 180 0.27 23.63 4.67
CA GLU A 180 1.44 24.10 3.94
C GLU A 180 1.05 24.71 2.59
N ARG A 181 2.00 25.45 1.99
CA ARG A 181 1.82 26.04 0.67
C ARG A 181 1.82 24.94 -0.39
N PHE A 182 0.81 24.95 -1.25
CA PHE A 182 0.70 24.04 -2.36
C PHE A 182 1.34 24.64 -3.63
N ARG A 183 1.98 23.79 -4.43
CA ARG A 183 2.56 24.16 -5.72
C ARG A 183 2.09 23.18 -6.79
N SER A 184 1.52 23.70 -7.87
CA SER A 184 1.01 22.88 -8.98
C SER A 184 2.11 22.24 -9.85
N ASP A 185 3.36 22.71 -9.73
CA ASP A 185 4.53 22.20 -10.46
C ASP A 185 5.33 21.13 -9.68
N THR A 186 4.86 20.76 -8.48
CA THR A 186 5.56 19.83 -7.58
C THR A 186 4.89 18.47 -7.55
N LEU A 187 5.69 17.41 -7.48
CA LEU A 187 5.24 16.05 -7.23
C LEU A 187 5.05 15.84 -5.73
N TYR A 188 3.88 15.35 -5.35
CA TYR A 188 3.50 15.03 -3.97
C TYR A 188 3.41 13.53 -3.79
N ARG A 189 4.09 13.02 -2.75
CA ARG A 189 3.86 11.66 -2.29
C ARG A 189 2.62 11.64 -1.42
N VAL A 190 1.63 10.89 -1.84
CA VAL A 190 0.41 10.60 -1.08
C VAL A 190 0.53 9.19 -0.53
N HIS A 191 0.31 9.03 0.77
CA HIS A 191 0.31 7.75 1.45
C HIS A 191 -0.99 7.60 2.22
N LEU A 192 -1.70 6.49 2.00
CA LEU A 192 -2.95 6.16 2.67
C LEU A 192 -2.82 4.80 3.34
N GLU A 193 -2.96 4.78 4.65
CA GLU A 193 -3.06 3.54 5.43
C GLU A 193 -4.51 3.11 5.56
N VAL A 194 -4.78 1.85 5.25
CA VAL A 194 -6.09 1.21 5.35
C VAL A 194 -5.98 0.02 6.30
N ARG A 195 -6.50 0.18 7.53
CA ARG A 195 -6.41 -0.83 8.60
C ARG A 195 -7.77 -1.05 9.25
N GLY A 196 -8.40 -2.20 8.98
CA GLY A 196 -9.76 -2.45 9.47
C GLY A 196 -10.72 -1.37 8.99
N ASP A 197 -11.32 -0.66 9.91
CA ASP A 197 -12.21 0.49 9.69
C ASP A 197 -11.51 1.85 9.88
N ALA A 198 -10.22 1.85 10.21
CA ALA A 198 -9.42 3.06 10.45
C ALA A 198 -8.56 3.40 9.21
N PHE A 199 -8.49 4.68 8.91
CA PHE A 199 -7.76 5.23 7.77
C PHE A 199 -6.91 6.42 8.19
N ALA A 200 -5.68 6.49 7.66
CA ALA A 200 -4.78 7.62 7.86
C ALA A 200 -4.22 8.08 6.51
N LEU A 201 -4.38 9.36 6.21
CA LEU A 201 -3.87 9.97 4.98
C LEU A 201 -2.70 10.89 5.30
N TYR A 202 -1.62 10.70 4.58
CA TYR A 202 -0.43 11.54 4.67
C TYR A 202 -0.11 12.15 3.29
N VAL A 203 0.34 13.39 3.29
CA VAL A 203 0.90 14.06 2.11
C VAL A 203 2.28 14.55 2.47
N GLN A 204 3.30 14.16 1.69
CA GLN A 204 4.72 14.44 1.97
C GLN A 204 5.17 14.02 3.39
N GLY A 205 4.58 12.93 3.92
CA GLY A 205 4.86 12.44 5.26
C GLY A 205 4.08 13.13 6.38
N ASN A 206 3.38 14.23 6.13
CA ASN A 206 2.56 14.93 7.10
C ASN A 206 1.17 14.30 7.19
N LEU A 207 0.73 13.96 8.41
CA LEU A 207 -0.62 13.43 8.64
C LEU A 207 -1.66 14.51 8.35
N MET A 208 -2.52 14.24 7.37
CA MET A 208 -3.56 15.15 6.91
C MET A 208 -4.91 14.86 7.53
N ALA A 209 -5.24 13.60 7.65
CA ALA A 209 -6.51 13.16 8.20
C ALA A 209 -6.38 11.76 8.79
N TYR A 210 -7.05 11.55 9.90
CA TYR A 210 -7.30 10.25 10.51
C TYR A 210 -8.80 10.12 10.77
N TRP A 211 -9.41 9.00 10.36
CA TRP A 211 -10.83 8.77 10.55
C TRP A 211 -11.17 7.28 10.55
N SER A 212 -12.39 6.96 10.90
CA SER A 212 -12.94 5.61 10.87
C SER A 212 -14.24 5.58 10.06
N ASP A 213 -14.44 4.48 9.32
CA ASP A 213 -15.67 4.23 8.57
C ASP A 213 -15.88 2.73 8.37
N VAL A 214 -16.97 2.19 8.92
CA VAL A 214 -17.29 0.75 8.91
C VAL A 214 -18.08 0.29 7.69
N ARG A 215 -18.50 1.20 6.82
CA ARG A 215 -19.44 0.93 5.71
C ARG A 215 -18.86 0.00 4.65
N LEU A 216 -17.56 0.09 4.37
CA LEU A 216 -16.90 -0.73 3.37
C LEU A 216 -15.68 -1.43 3.98
N ARG A 217 -15.67 -2.76 3.94
CA ARG A 217 -14.64 -3.57 4.61
C ARG A 217 -13.54 -4.09 3.68
N ALA A 218 -13.82 -4.18 2.37
CA ALA A 218 -12.89 -4.67 1.36
C ALA A 218 -13.11 -3.93 0.04
N GLY A 219 -12.15 -4.01 -0.85
CA GLY A 219 -12.21 -3.44 -2.18
C GLY A 219 -10.91 -2.79 -2.59
N GLY A 220 -10.76 -2.59 -3.90
CA GLY A 220 -9.56 -2.08 -4.53
C GLY A 220 -9.33 -0.59 -4.36
N VAL A 221 -8.28 -0.15 -5.03
CA VAL A 221 -7.91 1.26 -5.17
C VAL A 221 -8.21 1.74 -6.58
N GLY A 222 -8.37 3.04 -6.73
CA GLY A 222 -8.57 3.66 -8.03
C GLY A 222 -8.25 5.15 -8.02
N LEU A 223 -8.24 5.72 -9.22
CA LEU A 223 -7.96 7.14 -9.43
C LEU A 223 -8.98 7.75 -10.37
N PHE A 224 -9.22 9.04 -10.22
CA PHE A 224 -10.04 9.81 -11.16
C PHE A 224 -9.74 11.30 -11.12
N CYS A 225 -10.01 11.97 -12.23
CA CYS A 225 -10.16 13.42 -12.31
C CYS A 225 -11.58 13.74 -12.80
N SER A 226 -12.25 14.65 -12.12
CA SER A 226 -13.55 15.18 -12.55
C SER A 226 -13.37 16.14 -13.74
N PRO A 227 -14.41 16.47 -14.50
CA PRO A 227 -14.31 17.43 -15.60
C PRO A 227 -13.66 18.75 -15.19
N GLY A 228 -12.60 19.10 -15.90
CA GLY A 228 -11.79 20.30 -15.64
C GLY A 228 -10.77 20.17 -14.52
N GLU A 229 -10.64 19.00 -13.89
CA GLU A 229 -9.50 18.65 -13.04
C GLU A 229 -8.36 18.11 -13.91
N HIS A 230 -7.14 18.46 -13.55
CA HIS A 230 -5.94 17.97 -14.24
C HIS A 230 -4.88 17.58 -13.21
N ALA A 231 -4.51 16.34 -13.24
CA ALA A 231 -3.42 15.80 -12.45
C ALA A 231 -2.64 14.80 -13.30
N ARG A 232 -1.41 14.54 -12.90
CA ARG A 232 -0.60 13.47 -13.46
C ARG A 232 -0.03 12.59 -12.37
N VAL A 233 0.06 11.31 -12.66
CA VAL A 233 0.50 10.28 -11.73
C VAL A 233 1.72 9.59 -12.32
N ALA A 234 2.79 9.53 -11.52
CA ALA A 234 4.02 8.87 -11.91
C ALA A 234 3.96 7.36 -11.66
N TRP A 235 3.43 6.97 -10.51
CA TRP A 235 3.29 5.58 -10.11
C TRP A 235 2.30 5.42 -8.95
N VAL A 236 1.81 4.21 -8.78
CA VAL A 236 0.97 3.75 -7.66
C VAL A 236 1.57 2.47 -7.10
N ARG A 237 1.57 2.31 -5.78
CA ARG A 237 1.96 1.09 -5.08
C ARG A 237 0.93 0.73 -4.03
N VAL A 238 0.48 -0.50 -4.04
CA VAL A 238 -0.40 -1.06 -3.01
C VAL A 238 0.33 -2.21 -2.32
N SER A 239 0.56 -2.09 -1.02
CA SER A 239 1.38 -3.04 -0.29
C SER A 239 0.72 -3.49 1.02
N HIS A 240 0.93 -4.76 1.38
CA HIS A 240 0.47 -5.34 2.64
C HIS A 240 1.39 -6.47 3.08
N ASN A 241 1.57 -6.63 4.40
CA ASN A 241 2.39 -7.71 4.99
C ASN A 241 3.80 -7.81 4.38
N THR A 242 4.47 -6.69 4.17
CA THR A 242 5.82 -6.64 3.57
C THR A 242 6.94 -7.08 4.54
N ASP A 243 6.60 -7.48 5.77
CA ASP A 243 7.53 -7.99 6.76
C ASP A 243 8.06 -9.40 6.42
N SER A 244 9.03 -9.88 7.19
CA SER A 244 9.69 -11.17 6.96
C SER A 244 8.71 -12.35 6.98
N LEU A 245 7.69 -12.29 7.86
CA LEU A 245 6.68 -13.32 7.97
C LEU A 245 5.75 -13.34 6.75
N GLY A 246 5.33 -12.17 6.27
CA GLY A 246 4.54 -12.05 5.04
C GLY A 246 5.28 -12.58 3.82
N LYS A 247 6.57 -12.29 3.70
CA LYS A 247 7.43 -12.84 2.63
C LYS A 247 7.53 -14.36 2.68
N MET A 248 7.68 -14.92 3.88
CA MET A 248 7.69 -16.37 4.07
C MET A 248 6.35 -17.00 3.69
N CYS A 249 5.24 -16.41 4.12
CA CYS A 249 3.90 -16.90 3.75
C CYS A 249 3.64 -16.81 2.23
N SER A 250 4.16 -15.79 1.55
CA SER A 250 4.07 -15.67 0.10
C SER A 250 4.80 -16.84 -0.61
N LEU A 251 5.98 -17.21 -0.14
CA LEU A 251 6.70 -18.38 -0.67
C LEU A 251 5.95 -19.70 -0.40
N LEU A 252 5.36 -19.86 0.78
CA LEU A 252 4.59 -21.04 1.12
C LEU A 252 3.28 -21.15 0.32
N SER A 253 2.60 -20.02 0.07
CA SER A 253 1.34 -20.01 -0.70
C SER A 253 1.53 -20.39 -2.18
N SER A 254 2.73 -20.27 -2.71
CA SER A 254 3.05 -20.70 -4.07
C SER A 254 3.31 -22.20 -4.18
N VAL A 255 3.47 -22.92 -3.06
CA VAL A 255 3.78 -24.35 -2.98
C VAL A 255 2.56 -25.19 -2.51
N LEU A 256 1.65 -24.58 -1.76
CA LEU A 256 0.41 -25.19 -1.26
C LEU A 256 -0.76 -25.00 -2.26
#